data_f9767e2ffc6d225f9d1317b40e195d19
#
_entry.id   f9767e2ffc6d225f9d1317b40e195d19
#
_cell.length_a   1.000
_cell.length_b   1.000
_cell.length_c   1.000
_cell.angle_alpha   90.00
_cell.angle_beta   90.00
_cell.angle_gamma   90.00
#
_symmetry.space_group_name_H-M   'P 1'
#
loop_
_entity.id
_entity.type
_entity.pdbx_description
1 polymer ?
#
loop_
_entity_poly.entity_id
_entity_poly.type
_entity_poly.pdbx_seq_one_letter_code
_entity_poly.pdbx_strand_id
1 'polypeptide(L)'
;MWKLNRTHIKSLKKVHNLGLRNIKFIHGDINHMPGTILFSKNIRKIFINNPDPWPKDKHINKRIIKTDFLNKLYKVLKRKGKVIIKTDSQDYLNFIKEEINNSKFKIWKKNEELMLPLSKFQKNYNKIYAIVINKN
;
A
#
# COMPACT_ATOMS: atom_id res chain seq x y z
N MET A 1 -23.69 -7.90 8.19
CA MET A 1 -22.80 -9.10 8.07
C MET A 1 -21.91 -8.92 6.85
N TRP A 2 -20.62 -8.81 7.05
CA TRP A 2 -19.64 -8.63 5.99
C TRP A 2 -19.43 -9.96 5.26
N LYS A 3 -19.90 -10.06 4.03
CA LYS A 3 -19.66 -11.26 3.21
C LYS A 3 -18.22 -11.22 2.71
N LEU A 4 -17.40 -12.18 3.13
CA LEU A 4 -16.09 -12.41 2.53
C LEU A 4 -16.28 -12.70 1.03
N ASN A 5 -15.59 -11.94 0.18
CA ASN A 5 -15.62 -12.22 -1.24
C ASN A 5 -14.82 -13.50 -1.59
N ARG A 6 -15.06 -14.04 -2.79
CA ARG A 6 -14.40 -15.29 -3.24
C ARG A 6 -12.87 -15.24 -3.16
N THR A 7 -12.28 -14.07 -3.36
CA THR A 7 -10.82 -13.88 -3.32
C THR A 7 -10.27 -14.04 -1.91
N HIS A 8 -10.95 -13.50 -0.91
CA HIS A 8 -10.55 -13.66 0.51
C HIS A 8 -10.65 -15.11 0.94
N ILE A 9 -11.72 -15.80 0.56
CA ILE A 9 -11.91 -17.22 0.87
C ILE A 9 -10.79 -18.09 0.28
N LYS A 10 -10.42 -17.82 -0.99
CA LYS A 10 -9.30 -18.54 -1.64
C LYS A 10 -7.97 -18.27 -0.94
N SER A 11 -7.71 -17.04 -0.53
CA SER A 11 -6.48 -16.67 0.18
C SER A 11 -6.40 -17.34 1.54
N LEU A 12 -7.49 -17.36 2.31
CA LEU A 12 -7.57 -18.05 3.59
C LEU A 12 -7.32 -19.57 3.45
N LYS A 13 -7.95 -20.22 2.47
CA LYS A 13 -7.73 -21.63 2.17
C LYS A 13 -6.27 -21.92 1.84
N LYS A 14 -5.64 -21.07 1.03
CA LYS A 14 -4.23 -21.22 0.67
C LYS A 14 -3.31 -21.11 1.89
N VAL A 15 -3.53 -20.13 2.75
CA VAL A 15 -2.77 -19.95 4.00
C VAL A 15 -2.92 -21.15 4.92
N HIS A 16 -4.15 -21.63 5.08
CA HIS A 16 -4.44 -22.82 5.87
C HIS A 16 -3.71 -24.06 5.33
N ASN A 17 -3.81 -24.32 4.01
CA ASN A 17 -3.17 -25.46 3.36
C ASN A 17 -1.63 -25.43 3.45
N LEU A 18 -1.04 -24.23 3.54
CA LEU A 18 0.40 -24.03 3.72
C LEU A 18 0.83 -24.08 5.19
N GLY A 19 -0.09 -24.27 6.14
CA GLY A 19 0.20 -24.30 7.58
C GLY A 19 0.71 -22.98 8.14
N LEU A 20 0.47 -21.83 7.47
CA LEU A 20 0.96 -20.52 7.90
C LEU A 20 0.09 -19.99 9.04
N ARG A 21 0.72 -19.68 10.19
CA ARG A 21 0.02 -19.17 11.39
C ARG A 21 0.26 -17.71 11.69
N ASN A 22 1.19 -17.07 10.98
CA ASN A 22 1.61 -15.68 11.20
C ASN A 22 0.98 -14.69 10.22
N ILE A 23 -0.13 -15.05 9.56
CA ILE A 23 -0.85 -14.22 8.61
C ILE A 23 -2.24 -13.90 9.17
N LYS A 24 -2.62 -12.63 9.07
CA LYS A 24 -3.98 -12.15 9.39
C LYS A 24 -4.55 -11.43 8.18
N PHE A 25 -5.80 -11.68 7.86
CA PHE A 25 -6.55 -10.99 6.82
C PHE A 25 -7.55 -10.04 7.47
N ILE A 26 -7.58 -8.81 6.98
CA ILE A 26 -8.53 -7.80 7.40
C ILE A 26 -9.20 -7.26 6.14
N HIS A 27 -10.52 -7.28 6.12
CA HIS A 27 -11.32 -6.72 5.04
C HIS A 27 -12.00 -5.44 5.54
N GLY A 28 -11.72 -4.32 4.89
CA GLY A 28 -12.29 -3.03 5.26
C GLY A 28 -11.59 -1.88 4.56
N ASP A 29 -12.14 -0.69 4.75
CA ASP A 29 -11.49 0.55 4.32
C ASP A 29 -10.40 0.92 5.32
N ILE A 30 -9.19 1.09 4.83
CA ILE A 30 -8.04 1.43 5.66
C ILE A 30 -8.20 2.78 6.38
N ASN A 31 -8.99 3.70 5.83
CA ASN A 31 -9.28 4.98 6.47
C ASN A 31 -10.12 4.82 7.74
N HIS A 32 -10.88 3.73 7.82
CA HIS A 32 -11.77 3.40 8.94
C HIS A 32 -11.24 2.26 9.80
N MET A 33 -10.01 1.82 9.57
CA MET A 33 -9.42 0.76 10.41
C MET A 33 -9.27 1.23 11.86
N PRO A 34 -9.66 0.37 12.81
CA PRO A 34 -9.44 0.66 14.23
C PRO A 34 -7.97 0.97 14.49
N GLY A 35 -7.73 2.03 15.22
CA GLY A 35 -6.39 2.46 15.56
C GLY A 35 -5.53 1.36 16.20
N THR A 36 -6.15 0.39 16.89
CA THR A 36 -5.48 -0.75 17.51
C THR A 36 -4.63 -1.56 16.53
N ILE A 37 -4.98 -1.60 15.24
CA ILE A 37 -4.20 -2.29 14.21
C ILE A 37 -3.03 -1.43 13.75
N LEU A 38 -3.20 -0.11 13.77
CA LEU A 38 -2.23 0.88 13.31
C LEU A 38 -1.33 1.43 14.44
N PHE A 39 -1.64 1.15 15.70
CA PHE A 39 -0.91 1.73 16.84
C PHE A 39 0.35 0.98 17.26
N SER A 40 0.70 -0.11 16.60
CA SER A 40 1.80 -0.96 17.08
C SER A 40 3.18 -0.32 17.01
N LYS A 41 3.38 0.80 16.28
CA LYS A 41 4.69 1.44 16.00
C LYS A 41 5.81 0.45 15.62
N ASN A 42 5.44 -0.77 15.25
CA ASN A 42 6.34 -1.90 15.01
C ASN A 42 6.33 -2.38 13.56
N ILE A 43 5.59 -1.71 12.69
CA ILE A 43 5.51 -2.11 11.28
C ILE A 43 6.83 -1.77 10.59
N ARG A 44 7.46 -2.78 10.02
CA ARG A 44 8.74 -2.61 9.30
C ARG A 44 8.54 -2.23 7.83
N LYS A 45 7.54 -2.83 7.18
CA LYS A 45 7.26 -2.60 5.76
C LYS A 45 5.77 -2.57 5.52
N ILE A 46 5.34 -1.65 4.68
CA ILE A 46 3.97 -1.54 4.17
C ILE A 46 4.05 -1.63 2.65
N PHE A 47 3.22 -2.47 2.06
CA PHE A 47 3.09 -2.58 0.61
C PHE A 47 1.72 -2.06 0.20
N ILE A 48 1.68 -1.12 -0.73
CA ILE A 48 0.47 -0.57 -1.32
C ILE A 48 0.52 -0.89 -2.81
N ASN A 49 -0.29 -1.85 -3.22
CA ASN A 49 -0.28 -2.36 -4.57
C ASN A 49 -1.49 -1.86 -5.34
N ASN A 50 -1.25 -1.15 -6.43
CA ASN A 50 -2.23 -0.64 -7.38
C ASN A 50 -3.43 0.04 -6.70
N PRO A 51 -3.20 1.07 -5.88
CA PRO A 51 -4.29 1.87 -5.36
C PRO A 51 -5.01 2.55 -6.53
N ASP A 52 -6.34 2.71 -6.41
CA ASP A 52 -7.18 3.28 -7.45
C ASP A 52 -6.67 4.66 -7.91
N PRO A 53 -6.31 4.83 -9.18
CA PRO A 53 -5.68 6.04 -9.67
C PRO A 53 -6.65 7.22 -9.86
N TRP A 54 -7.96 6.96 -9.94
CA TRP A 54 -9.01 7.96 -10.14
C TRP A 54 -8.60 9.03 -11.19
N PRO A 55 -8.57 8.67 -12.49
CA PRO A 55 -7.96 9.51 -13.52
C PRO A 55 -8.74 10.79 -13.85
N LYS A 56 -10.02 10.86 -13.47
CA LYS A 56 -10.85 12.05 -13.71
C LYS A 56 -10.61 13.10 -12.64
N ASP A 57 -10.41 14.36 -13.02
CA ASP A 57 -10.11 15.47 -12.10
C ASP A 57 -11.11 15.60 -10.95
N LYS A 58 -12.40 15.44 -11.23
CA LYS A 58 -13.45 15.45 -10.19
C LYS A 58 -13.31 14.34 -9.15
N HIS A 59 -12.48 13.34 -9.40
CA HIS A 59 -12.26 12.20 -8.51
C HIS A 59 -10.88 12.20 -7.83
N ILE A 60 -10.02 13.16 -8.08
CA ILE A 60 -8.68 13.25 -7.45
C ILE A 60 -8.79 13.18 -5.93
N ASN A 61 -9.81 13.77 -5.37
CA ASN A 61 -10.07 13.71 -3.91
C ASN A 61 -10.31 12.30 -3.36
N LYS A 62 -10.61 11.31 -4.21
CA LYS A 62 -10.79 9.91 -3.83
C LYS A 62 -9.48 9.12 -3.78
N ARG A 63 -8.39 9.68 -4.30
CA ARG A 63 -7.06 9.07 -4.24
C ARG A 63 -6.66 8.87 -2.78
N ILE A 64 -6.23 7.67 -2.44
CA ILE A 64 -5.89 7.33 -1.05
C ILE A 64 -4.52 7.85 -0.63
N ILE A 65 -3.56 7.89 -1.54
CA ILE A 65 -2.20 8.32 -1.23
C ILE A 65 -2.16 9.86 -1.19
N LYS A 66 -2.46 10.40 -0.04
CA LYS A 66 -2.40 11.83 0.28
C LYS A 66 -1.47 12.07 1.46
N THR A 67 -1.02 13.29 1.61
CA THR A 67 -0.13 13.73 2.70
C THR A 67 -0.62 13.27 4.07
N ASP A 68 -1.90 13.43 4.39
CA ASP A 68 -2.47 13.02 5.68
C ASP A 68 -2.41 11.50 5.87
N PHE A 69 -2.72 10.73 4.83
CA PHE A 69 -2.62 9.28 4.88
C PHE A 69 -1.17 8.83 5.06
N LEU A 70 -0.24 9.42 4.30
CA LEU A 70 1.19 9.15 4.44
C LEU A 70 1.69 9.48 5.86
N ASN A 71 1.26 10.60 6.43
CA ASN A 71 1.63 10.97 7.80
C ASN A 71 1.04 10.00 8.85
N LYS A 72 -0.14 9.43 8.63
CA LYS A 72 -0.67 8.33 9.46
C LYS A 72 0.22 7.08 9.36
N LEU A 73 0.62 6.69 8.15
CA LEU A 73 1.54 5.56 7.96
C LEU A 73 2.90 5.80 8.63
N TYR A 74 3.40 7.05 8.58
CA TYR A 74 4.65 7.42 9.25
C TYR A 74 4.59 7.17 10.76
N LYS A 75 3.45 7.43 11.40
CA LYS A 75 3.28 7.21 12.85
C LYS A 75 3.35 5.74 13.24
N VAL A 76 2.83 4.83 12.40
CA VAL A 76 2.76 3.39 12.69
C VAL A 76 4.02 2.63 12.30
N LEU A 77 4.83 3.19 11.42
CA LEU A 77 6.10 2.61 11.04
C LEU A 77 7.13 2.73 12.18
N LYS A 78 7.89 1.67 12.36
CA LYS A 78 9.10 1.71 13.17
C LYS A 78 10.18 2.57 12.48
N ARG A 79 11.16 3.02 13.25
CA ARG A 79 12.34 3.72 12.70
C ARG A 79 12.99 2.89 11.58
N LYS A 80 13.40 3.54 10.51
CA LYS A 80 13.89 2.92 9.26
C LYS A 80 12.86 2.02 8.54
N GLY A 81 11.60 2.08 8.95
CA GLY A 81 10.51 1.39 8.25
C GLY A 81 10.26 1.98 6.87
N LYS A 82 9.72 1.17 5.97
CA LYS A 82 9.55 1.53 4.56
C LYS A 82 8.11 1.35 4.12
N VAL A 83 7.65 2.22 3.22
CA VAL A 83 6.44 2.03 2.43
C VAL A 83 6.85 1.83 0.98
N ILE A 84 6.32 0.79 0.36
CA ILE A 84 6.53 0.45 -1.03
C ILE A 84 5.20 0.64 -1.74
N ILE A 85 5.14 1.58 -2.67
CA ILE A 85 3.94 1.90 -3.42
C ILE A 85 4.17 1.49 -4.87
N LYS A 86 3.25 0.71 -5.44
CA LYS A 86 3.27 0.30 -6.84
C LYS A 86 2.01 0.77 -7.54
N THR A 87 2.15 1.32 -8.73
CA THR A 87 1.04 1.76 -9.59
C THR A 87 1.39 1.55 -11.06
N ASP A 88 0.40 1.30 -11.89
CA ASP A 88 0.51 1.24 -13.35
C ASP A 88 0.22 2.61 -14.00
N SER A 89 -0.24 3.60 -13.23
CA SER A 89 -0.59 4.94 -13.70
C SER A 89 0.56 5.93 -13.49
N GLN A 90 1.10 6.47 -14.60
CA GLN A 90 2.13 7.51 -14.56
C GLN A 90 1.61 8.81 -13.92
N ASP A 91 0.37 9.19 -14.23
CA ASP A 91 -0.27 10.36 -13.64
C ASP A 91 -0.37 10.24 -12.12
N TYR A 92 -0.85 9.08 -11.65
CA TYR A 92 -0.93 8.83 -10.23
C TYR A 92 0.44 8.78 -9.55
N LEU A 93 1.47 8.25 -10.23
CA LEU A 93 2.84 8.28 -9.71
C LEU A 93 3.33 9.72 -9.49
N ASN A 94 3.04 10.63 -10.42
CA ASN A 94 3.43 12.03 -10.29
C ASN A 94 2.72 12.69 -9.10
N PHE A 95 1.42 12.47 -8.98
CA PHE A 95 0.65 12.91 -7.82
C PHE A 95 1.22 12.37 -6.49
N ILE A 96 1.54 11.07 -6.44
CA ILE A 96 2.14 10.44 -5.25
C ILE A 96 3.47 11.11 -4.87
N LYS A 97 4.30 11.46 -5.83
CA LYS A 97 5.58 12.16 -5.57
C LYS A 97 5.36 13.53 -4.91
N GLU A 98 4.37 14.29 -5.38
CA GLU A 98 4.02 15.58 -4.78
C GLU A 98 3.54 15.42 -3.34
N GLU A 99 2.66 14.46 -3.10
CA GLU A 99 2.16 14.16 -1.75
C GLU A 99 3.27 13.69 -0.80
N ILE A 100 4.24 12.92 -1.30
CA ILE A 100 5.42 12.52 -0.53
C ILE A 100 6.26 13.74 -0.13
N ASN A 101 6.49 14.67 -1.05
CA ASN A 101 7.27 15.87 -0.78
C ASN A 101 6.64 16.74 0.33
N ASN A 102 5.30 16.72 0.43
CA ASN A 102 4.54 17.42 1.47
C ASN A 102 4.43 16.62 2.78
N SER A 103 4.87 15.38 2.80
CA SER A 103 4.78 14.46 3.95
C SER A 103 6.08 14.44 4.77
N LYS A 104 6.05 13.67 5.86
CA LYS A 104 7.25 13.42 6.70
C LYS A 104 8.20 12.37 6.09
N PHE A 105 7.81 11.71 5.03
CA PHE A 105 8.64 10.72 4.36
C PHE A 105 9.68 11.33 3.45
N LYS A 106 10.74 10.55 3.21
CA LYS A 106 11.71 10.83 2.16
C LYS A 106 11.73 9.69 1.15
N ILE A 107 11.90 10.03 -0.12
CA ILE A 107 12.05 9.03 -1.17
C ILE A 107 13.42 8.37 -0.97
N TRP A 108 13.41 7.05 -0.75
CA TRP A 108 14.61 6.26 -0.58
C TRP A 108 15.11 5.67 -1.90
N LYS A 109 14.19 5.22 -2.75
CA LYS A 109 14.50 4.68 -4.06
C LYS A 109 13.37 5.01 -5.04
N LYS A 110 13.74 5.58 -6.17
CA LYS A 110 12.86 5.75 -7.33
C LYS A 110 13.18 4.62 -8.28
N ASN A 111 12.15 3.92 -8.71
CA ASN A 111 12.16 3.01 -9.86
C ASN A 111 13.04 1.75 -9.84
N GLU A 112 12.52 0.79 -10.49
CA GLU A 112 13.03 -0.12 -11.52
C GLU A 112 13.61 -1.44 -11.03
N GLU A 113 14.33 -1.52 -9.97
CA GLU A 113 14.99 -2.77 -9.59
C GLU A 113 14.52 -3.30 -8.22
N LEU A 114 13.31 -2.99 -7.85
CA LEU A 114 12.73 -3.70 -6.73
C LEU A 114 12.32 -5.08 -7.24
N MET A 115 13.20 -6.05 -7.06
CA MET A 115 12.91 -7.49 -7.19
C MET A 115 11.83 -7.92 -6.18
N LEU A 116 10.78 -7.13 -6.09
CA LEU A 116 9.61 -7.46 -5.30
C LEU A 116 8.69 -8.30 -6.17
N PRO A 117 8.20 -9.43 -5.66
CA PRO A 117 7.33 -10.27 -6.45
C PRO A 117 6.14 -9.47 -6.95
N LEU A 118 5.88 -9.57 -8.24
CA LEU A 118 4.68 -9.00 -8.84
C LEU A 118 3.48 -9.81 -8.39
N SER A 119 2.39 -9.14 -8.03
CA SER A 119 1.11 -9.81 -7.83
C SER A 119 0.64 -10.41 -9.16
N LYS A 120 -0.26 -11.41 -9.11
CA LYS A 120 -0.86 -11.99 -10.31
C LYS A 120 -1.50 -10.92 -11.20
N PHE A 121 -2.10 -9.92 -10.58
CA PHE A 121 -2.72 -8.78 -11.25
C PHE A 121 -1.69 -7.91 -11.98
N GLN A 122 -0.57 -7.61 -11.32
CA GLN A 122 0.51 -6.77 -11.88
C GLN A 122 1.25 -7.40 -13.05
N LYS A 123 1.24 -8.73 -13.17
CA LYS A 123 1.85 -9.45 -14.31
C LYS A 123 1.17 -9.16 -15.65
N ASN A 124 -0.05 -8.64 -15.63
CA ASN A 124 -0.83 -8.34 -16.82
C ASN A 124 -0.61 -6.90 -17.34
N TYR A 125 0.19 -6.07 -16.65
CA TYR A 125 0.47 -4.71 -17.05
C TYR A 125 1.79 -4.60 -17.79
N ASN A 126 1.82 -3.79 -18.84
CA ASN A 126 3.03 -3.54 -19.63
C ASN A 126 4.08 -2.77 -18.85
N LYS A 127 3.67 -1.97 -17.88
CA LYS A 127 4.58 -1.17 -17.06
C LYS A 127 4.04 -0.99 -15.65
N ILE A 128 4.90 -1.23 -14.67
CA ILE A 128 4.62 -0.98 -13.25
C ILE A 128 5.66 -0.01 -12.72
N TYR A 129 5.20 1.05 -12.12
CA TYR A 129 6.05 1.99 -11.40
C TYR A 129 6.10 1.63 -9.93
N ALA A 130 7.27 1.72 -9.34
CA ALA A 130 7.44 1.51 -7.91
C ALA A 130 8.19 2.69 -7.28
N ILE A 131 7.77 3.09 -6.10
CA ILE A 131 8.45 4.10 -5.29
C ILE A 131 8.60 3.56 -3.87
N VAL A 132 9.75 3.74 -3.29
CA VAL A 132 10.03 3.37 -1.90
C VAL A 132 10.32 4.63 -1.10
N ILE A 133 9.59 4.80 -0.02
CA ILE A 133 9.77 5.88 0.93
C ILE A 133 10.12 5.30 2.30
N ASN A 134 10.92 6.01 3.06
CA ASN A 134 11.37 5.56 4.36
C ASN A 134 11.09 6.57 5.47
N LYS A 135 10.95 6.03 6.67
CA LYS A 135 10.98 6.78 7.92
C LYS A 135 12.43 6.87 8.41
N ASN A 136 12.89 8.07 8.63
CA ASN A 136 14.21 8.33 9.23
C ASN A 136 14.29 7.88 10.67
#